data_18e1a84518b9e7105647c7027a783d27
#
_entry.id   18e1a84518b9e7105647c7027a783d27
#
_cell.length_a   1.000
_cell.length_b   1.000
_cell.length_c   1.000
_cell.angle_alpha   90.00
_cell.angle_beta   90.00
_cell.angle_gamma   90.00
#
_symmetry.space_group_name_H-M   'P 1'
#
loop_
_entity.id
_entity.type
_entity.pdbx_description
1 polymer ?
#
loop_
_entity_poly.entity_id
_entity_poly.type
_entity_poly.pdbx_seq_one_letter_code
_entity_poly.pdbx_strand_id
1 'polypeptide(L)'
;MTVAIPIWQGRVSPVLDAATRLLVVTRRRGVETHRREVTLGPQPPGPLADRIAELGVDVLLCAALSGVLQRALRKQGIRVRSHLCGDVETVLRAFGCRRLAREEFRMPGCWGHHQSDDRCRRPRTGGRRKRAEPPELTLTGARRRAPGP
;
A
#
# COMPACT_ATOMS: atom_id res chain seq x y z
N MET A 1 4.12 4.13 20.70
CA MET A 1 4.03 3.95 19.24
C MET A 1 4.82 5.07 18.58
N THR A 2 5.76 4.70 17.73
CA THR A 2 6.62 5.63 17.00
C THR A 2 6.22 5.67 15.53
N VAL A 3 5.95 6.87 15.03
CA VAL A 3 5.50 7.12 13.65
C VAL A 3 6.61 7.86 12.91
N ALA A 4 6.89 7.48 11.69
CA ALA A 4 7.84 8.18 10.84
C ALA A 4 7.17 8.69 9.56
N ILE A 5 7.60 9.87 9.10
CA ILE A 5 7.12 10.50 7.87
C ILE A 5 8.33 11.08 7.13
N PRO A 6 8.56 10.69 5.87
CA PRO A 6 9.54 11.37 5.03
C PRO A 6 9.03 12.77 4.69
N ILE A 7 9.86 13.78 4.92
CA ILE A 7 9.46 15.19 4.78
C ILE A 7 10.27 15.90 3.70
N TRP A 8 9.58 16.78 3.00
CA TRP A 8 10.15 17.73 2.06
C TRP A 8 9.36 19.04 2.09
N GLN A 9 10.03 20.13 2.44
CA GLN A 9 9.41 21.46 2.54
C GLN A 9 8.10 21.50 3.37
N GLY A 10 8.10 20.85 4.54
CA GLY A 10 6.92 20.80 5.44
C GLY A 10 5.79 19.87 4.98
N ARG A 11 5.97 19.17 3.87
CA ARG A 11 4.99 18.22 3.31
C ARG A 11 5.54 16.80 3.32
N VAL A 12 4.66 15.82 3.18
CA VAL A 12 5.08 14.44 2.94
C VAL A 12 5.89 14.37 1.65
N SER A 13 7.10 13.82 1.73
CA SER A 13 7.96 13.67 0.56
C SER A 13 7.27 12.79 -0.49
N PRO A 14 7.28 13.18 -1.78
CA PRO A 14 6.64 12.40 -2.84
C PRO A 14 7.15 10.96 -2.98
N VAL A 15 8.44 10.74 -2.69
CA VAL A 15 9.08 9.42 -2.81
C VAL A 15 9.97 9.17 -1.60
N LEU A 16 9.73 8.06 -0.89
CA LEU A 16 10.54 7.69 0.28
C LEU A 16 11.98 7.32 -0.10
N ASP A 17 12.16 6.60 -1.19
CA ASP A 17 13.48 6.14 -1.66
C ASP A 17 14.46 7.30 -1.93
N ALA A 18 13.93 8.47 -2.26
CA ALA A 18 14.71 9.69 -2.51
C ALA A 18 14.63 10.72 -1.37
N ALA A 19 13.95 10.40 -0.28
CA ALA A 19 13.79 11.33 0.83
C ALA A 19 15.11 11.52 1.59
N THR A 20 15.46 12.76 1.87
CA THR A 20 16.67 13.12 2.63
C THR A 20 16.41 13.36 4.11
N ARG A 21 15.15 13.55 4.49
CA ARG A 21 14.74 13.81 5.88
C ARG A 21 13.56 12.94 6.28
N LEU A 22 13.62 12.46 7.50
CA LEU A 22 12.56 11.66 8.12
C LEU A 22 12.17 12.34 9.44
N LEU A 23 10.91 12.68 9.59
CA LEU A 23 10.36 13.12 10.86
C LEU A 23 9.92 11.88 11.65
N VAL A 24 10.44 11.72 12.85
CA VAL A 24 10.11 10.64 13.77
C VAL A 24 9.37 11.22 14.97
N VAL A 25 8.16 10.74 15.20
CA VAL A 25 7.25 11.21 16.24
C VAL A 25 6.86 10.06 17.15
N THR A 26 7.20 10.16 18.42
CA THR A 26 6.76 9.18 19.42
C THR A 26 5.46 9.64 20.07
N ARG A 27 4.50 8.74 20.16
CA ARG A 27 3.18 8.99 20.76
C ARG A 27 2.90 8.00 21.89
N ARG A 28 2.42 8.52 23.03
CA ARG A 28 1.92 7.71 24.14
C ARG A 28 0.47 8.07 24.41
N ARG A 29 -0.41 7.09 24.48
CA ARG A 29 -1.87 7.29 24.70
C ARG A 29 -2.50 8.31 23.75
N GLY A 30 -2.04 8.33 22.49
CA GLY A 30 -2.56 9.25 21.48
C GLY A 30 -1.93 10.66 21.48
N VAL A 31 -1.15 11.00 22.51
CA VAL A 31 -0.47 12.31 22.63
C VAL A 31 0.96 12.19 22.13
N GLU A 32 1.41 13.20 21.38
CA GLU A 32 2.80 13.35 20.97
C GLU A 32 3.68 13.66 22.17
N THR A 33 4.70 12.84 22.41
CA THR A 33 5.63 13.00 23.54
C THR A 33 7.01 13.39 23.13
N HIS A 34 7.43 13.03 21.92
CA HIS A 34 8.75 13.36 21.41
C HIS A 34 8.72 13.46 19.88
N ARG A 35 9.49 14.43 19.36
CA ARG A 35 9.62 14.69 17.92
C ARG A 35 11.10 14.94 17.60
N ARG A 36 11.58 14.32 16.52
CA ARG A 36 12.93 14.59 16.00
C ARG A 36 12.97 14.42 14.49
N GLU A 37 13.80 15.21 13.84
CA GLU A 37 14.14 15.01 12.43
C GLU A 37 15.44 14.22 12.34
N VAL A 38 15.47 13.28 11.40
CA VAL A 38 16.63 12.46 11.10
C VAL A 38 16.98 12.63 9.64
N THR A 39 18.25 12.92 9.36
CA THR A 39 18.74 12.96 7.99
C THR A 39 18.97 11.53 7.48
N LEU A 40 18.40 11.25 6.33
CA LEU A 40 18.61 10.00 5.58
C LEU A 40 19.61 10.31 4.47
N GLY A 41 20.72 9.56 4.43
CA GLY A 41 21.62 9.59 3.29
C GLY A 41 21.05 8.74 2.12
N PRO A 42 21.61 8.88 0.92
CA PRO A 42 21.27 8.00 -0.20
C PRO A 42 21.69 6.57 0.14
N GLN A 43 20.72 5.67 0.22
CA GLN A 43 20.95 4.27 0.62
C GLN A 43 20.10 3.33 -0.24
N PRO A 44 20.60 2.11 -0.50
CA PRO A 44 19.79 1.04 -1.07
C PRO A 44 18.57 0.71 -0.18
N PRO A 45 17.50 0.10 -0.74
CA PRO A 45 16.27 -0.20 0.01
C PRO A 45 16.46 -1.05 1.27
N GLY A 46 17.37 -2.03 1.27
CA GLY A 46 17.65 -2.87 2.43
C GLY A 46 18.22 -2.07 3.60
N PRO A 47 19.41 -1.46 3.46
CA PRO A 47 20.02 -0.59 4.47
C PRO A 47 19.12 0.56 4.92
N LEU A 48 18.31 1.13 4.02
CA LEU A 48 17.34 2.17 4.38
C LEU A 48 16.26 1.63 5.32
N ALA A 49 15.74 0.43 5.04
CA ALA A 49 14.76 -0.22 5.91
C ALA A 49 15.36 -0.54 7.30
N ASP A 50 16.59 -1.03 7.33
CA ASP A 50 17.30 -1.33 8.58
C ASP A 50 17.51 -0.04 9.40
N ARG A 51 17.91 1.04 8.75
CA ARG A 51 18.07 2.36 9.38
C ARG A 51 16.76 2.88 9.98
N ILE A 52 15.64 2.72 9.28
CA ILE A 52 14.33 3.12 9.80
C ILE A 52 13.92 2.23 10.98
N ALA A 53 14.24 0.94 10.93
CA ALA A 53 13.97 0.01 12.04
C ALA A 53 14.78 0.35 13.29
N GLU A 54 16.07 0.72 13.16
CA GLU A 54 16.94 1.16 14.26
C GLU A 54 16.37 2.39 15.00
N LEU A 55 15.59 3.23 14.32
CA LEU A 55 14.92 4.37 14.93
C LEU A 55 13.71 3.98 15.79
N GLY A 56 13.38 2.69 15.85
CA GLY A 56 12.25 2.16 16.63
C GLY A 56 10.88 2.52 16.03
N VAL A 57 10.78 2.62 14.72
CA VAL A 57 9.56 3.02 14.01
C VAL A 57 8.57 1.86 13.96
N ASP A 58 7.34 2.07 14.43
CA ASP A 58 6.24 1.12 14.35
C ASP A 58 5.40 1.31 13.07
N VAL A 59 5.23 2.57 12.67
CA VAL A 59 4.38 2.96 11.52
C VAL A 59 5.11 3.97 10.66
N LEU A 60 5.13 3.73 9.36
CA LEU A 60 5.66 4.66 8.37
C LEU A 60 4.51 5.22 7.53
N LEU A 61 4.37 6.54 7.52
CA LEU A 61 3.40 7.27 6.70
C LEU A 61 4.15 7.88 5.53
N CYS A 62 3.90 7.45 4.31
CA CYS A 62 4.64 7.93 3.14
C CYS A 62 3.75 8.09 1.91
N ALA A 63 4.26 8.75 0.89
CA ALA A 63 3.62 8.86 -0.40
C ALA A 63 3.97 7.62 -1.25
N ALA A 64 4.86 7.73 -2.21
CA ALA A 64 5.33 6.60 -3.00
C ALA A 64 6.58 5.97 -2.37
N LEU A 65 6.75 4.68 -2.58
CA LEU A 65 7.96 3.92 -2.27
C LEU A 65 8.08 2.74 -3.23
N SER A 66 9.32 2.26 -3.44
CA SER A 66 9.55 1.08 -4.26
C SER A 66 9.00 -0.19 -3.59
N GLY A 67 8.57 -1.15 -4.39
CA GLY A 67 8.10 -2.44 -3.89
C GLY A 67 9.18 -3.22 -3.13
N VAL A 68 10.45 -3.01 -3.47
CA VAL A 68 11.59 -3.62 -2.76
C VAL A 68 11.70 -3.05 -1.36
N LEU A 69 11.66 -1.72 -1.22
CA LEU A 69 11.70 -1.04 0.08
C LEU A 69 10.49 -1.39 0.94
N GLN A 70 9.30 -1.46 0.34
CA GLN A 70 8.09 -1.86 1.06
C GLN A 70 8.20 -3.26 1.66
N ARG A 71 8.74 -4.22 0.89
CA ARG A 71 8.98 -5.59 1.40
C ARG A 71 10.02 -5.62 2.51
N ALA A 72 11.11 -4.86 2.37
CA ALA A 72 12.16 -4.76 3.39
C ALA A 72 11.61 -4.19 4.70
N LEU A 73 10.85 -3.10 4.65
CA LEU A 73 10.20 -2.50 5.83
C LEU A 73 9.22 -3.46 6.52
N ARG A 74 8.43 -4.20 5.75
CA ARG A 74 7.52 -5.21 6.30
C ARG A 74 8.25 -6.35 6.98
N LYS A 75 9.40 -6.78 6.47
CA LYS A 75 10.25 -7.80 7.11
C LYS A 75 10.76 -7.32 8.47
N GLN A 76 11.00 -6.03 8.64
CA GLN A 76 11.37 -5.40 9.91
C GLN A 76 10.17 -5.18 10.86
N GLY A 77 8.97 -5.60 10.47
CA GLY A 77 7.76 -5.44 11.28
C GLY A 77 7.15 -4.04 11.23
N ILE A 78 7.62 -3.17 10.36
CA ILE A 78 7.13 -1.80 10.22
C ILE A 78 5.85 -1.79 9.37
N ARG A 79 4.79 -1.21 9.91
CA ARG A 79 3.53 -1.02 9.19
C ARG A 79 3.65 0.19 8.26
N VAL A 80 3.51 -0.03 6.96
CA VAL A 80 3.61 1.02 5.95
C VAL A 80 2.22 1.48 5.52
N ARG A 81 1.98 2.79 5.60
CA ARG A 81 0.81 3.48 5.03
C ARG A 81 1.30 4.35 3.88
N SER A 82 1.15 3.87 2.68
CA SER A 82 1.58 4.53 1.45
C SER A 82 0.45 5.32 0.77
N HIS A 83 0.81 6.03 -0.29
CA HIS A 83 -0.09 6.85 -1.11
C HIS A 83 -0.69 8.05 -0.37
N LEU A 84 0.01 8.55 0.66
CA LEU A 84 -0.39 9.73 1.40
C LEU A 84 0.25 10.99 0.81
N CYS A 85 -0.49 12.09 0.81
CA CYS A 85 0.03 13.40 0.43
C CYS A 85 -0.51 14.48 1.37
N GLY A 86 0.10 15.64 1.33
CA GLY A 86 -0.35 16.80 2.07
C GLY A 86 0.69 17.33 3.06
N ASP A 87 0.25 18.27 3.86
CA ASP A 87 1.01 18.87 4.94
C ASP A 87 1.27 17.87 6.06
N VAL A 88 2.50 17.83 6.58
CA VAL A 88 2.94 16.85 7.59
C VAL A 88 2.11 16.92 8.86
N GLU A 89 1.82 18.14 9.36
CA GLU A 89 1.04 18.32 10.58
C GLU A 89 -0.40 17.84 10.41
N THR A 90 -0.98 18.11 9.23
CA THR A 90 -2.33 17.70 8.89
C THR A 90 -2.43 16.18 8.79
N VAL A 91 -1.44 15.53 8.17
CA VAL A 91 -1.35 14.07 8.05
C VAL A 91 -1.16 13.41 9.43
N LEU A 92 -0.29 13.95 10.29
CA LEU A 92 -0.09 13.46 11.65
C LEU A 92 -1.36 13.57 12.50
N ARG A 93 -2.07 14.68 12.39
CA ARG A 93 -3.35 14.89 13.08
C ARG A 93 -4.40 13.90 12.60
N ALA A 94 -4.54 13.73 11.28
CA ALA A 94 -5.47 12.79 10.69
C ALA A 94 -5.15 11.34 11.09
N PHE A 95 -3.86 10.98 11.17
CA PHE A 95 -3.44 9.69 11.68
C PHE A 95 -3.87 9.49 13.14
N GLY A 96 -3.67 10.48 13.99
CA GLY A 96 -4.09 10.44 15.39
C GLY A 96 -5.60 10.26 15.57
N CYS A 97 -6.39 10.86 14.68
CA CYS A 97 -7.86 10.77 14.67
C CYS A 97 -8.41 9.59 13.85
N ARG A 98 -7.55 8.72 13.31
CA ARG A 98 -7.91 7.61 12.39
C ARG A 98 -8.65 8.06 11.11
N ARG A 99 -8.33 9.25 10.62
CA ARG A 99 -9.00 9.89 9.46
C ARG A 99 -8.16 9.88 8.18
N LEU A 100 -7.06 9.14 8.11
CA LEU A 100 -6.20 9.06 6.92
C LEU A 100 -6.88 8.44 5.69
N ALA A 101 -7.99 7.76 5.86
CA ALA A 101 -8.73 7.17 4.74
C ALA A 101 -9.48 8.20 3.88
N ARG A 102 -9.52 9.48 4.28
CA ARG A 102 -10.17 10.55 3.52
C ARG A 102 -9.44 10.82 2.22
N GLU A 103 -10.19 11.21 1.20
CA GLU A 103 -9.67 11.48 -0.16
C GLU A 103 -8.63 12.61 -0.17
N GLU A 104 -8.74 13.59 0.71
CA GLU A 104 -7.82 14.72 0.84
C GLU A 104 -6.36 14.32 1.13
N PHE A 105 -6.15 13.12 1.71
CA PHE A 105 -4.81 12.59 2.02
C PHE A 105 -4.29 11.61 0.96
N ARG A 106 -5.06 11.34 -0.07
CA ARG A 106 -4.66 10.42 -1.15
C ARG A 106 -3.90 11.16 -2.24
N MET A 107 -2.86 10.51 -2.74
CA MET A 107 -2.18 11.03 -3.94
C MET A 107 -3.13 11.04 -5.13
N PRO A 108 -3.11 12.10 -5.95
CA PRO A 108 -3.84 12.15 -7.21
C PRO A 108 -3.50 10.93 -8.08
N GLY A 109 -4.51 10.29 -8.67
CA GLY A 109 -4.33 9.10 -9.52
C GLY A 109 -4.36 7.76 -8.80
N CYS A 110 -4.35 7.73 -7.47
CA CYS A 110 -4.44 6.48 -6.68
C CYS A 110 -5.89 6.10 -6.33
N TRP A 111 -6.79 6.19 -7.30
CA TRP A 111 -8.19 5.81 -7.14
C TRP A 111 -8.32 4.28 -7.05
N GLY A 112 -8.91 3.77 -5.97
CA GLY A 112 -9.28 2.34 -5.86
C GLY A 112 -8.24 1.41 -5.24
N HIS A 113 -7.06 1.85 -4.88
CA HIS A 113 -6.16 1.05 -4.05
C HIS A 113 -6.61 1.12 -2.59
N HIS A 114 -7.54 0.26 -2.21
CA HIS A 114 -7.75 -0.02 -0.79
C HIS A 114 -6.44 -0.55 -0.23
N GLN A 115 -5.82 0.19 0.68
CA GLN A 115 -4.80 -0.39 1.53
C GLN A 115 -5.52 -1.46 2.36
N SER A 116 -5.42 -2.69 1.90
CA SER A 116 -5.86 -3.83 2.68
C SER A 116 -5.00 -3.85 3.95
N ASP A 117 -5.56 -3.38 5.05
CA ASP A 117 -5.11 -3.79 6.36
C ASP A 117 -5.02 -5.31 6.31
N ASP A 118 -3.89 -5.87 6.69
CA ASP A 118 -3.57 -7.30 6.71
C ASP A 118 -4.53 -8.17 7.55
N ARG A 119 -5.72 -7.69 7.88
CA ARG A 119 -6.71 -8.40 8.69
C ARG A 119 -7.73 -9.20 7.89
N CYS A 120 -7.67 -9.20 6.57
CA CYS A 120 -8.57 -10.00 5.74
C CYS A 120 -7.83 -10.95 4.81
N ARG A 121 -6.97 -11.82 5.35
CA ARG A 121 -6.83 -13.14 4.73
C ARG A 121 -8.11 -13.94 5.00
N ARG A 122 -9.16 -13.63 4.28
CA ARG A 122 -10.18 -14.66 4.05
C ARG A 122 -9.52 -15.75 3.21
N PRO A 123 -9.52 -17.00 3.66
CA PRO A 123 -9.12 -18.09 2.79
C PRO A 123 -10.02 -18.02 1.55
N ARG A 124 -9.40 -17.92 0.38
CA ARG A 124 -10.11 -18.12 -0.89
C ARG A 124 -10.62 -19.56 -0.85
N THR A 125 -11.84 -19.74 -0.37
CA THR A 125 -12.59 -20.95 -0.68
C THR A 125 -12.70 -20.99 -2.17
N GLY A 126 -12.04 -21.99 -2.77
CA GLY A 126 -12.01 -22.19 -4.19
C GLY A 126 -13.42 -22.34 -4.73
N GLY A 127 -13.94 -21.28 -5.31
CA GLY A 127 -15.08 -21.33 -6.19
C GLY A 127 -14.63 -22.05 -7.45
N ARG A 128 -14.85 -23.36 -7.46
CA ARG A 128 -14.75 -24.21 -8.65
C ARG A 128 -15.66 -23.59 -9.69
N ARG A 129 -15.12 -22.80 -10.61
CA ARG A 129 -15.83 -22.39 -11.81
C ARG A 129 -16.13 -23.68 -12.56
N LYS A 130 -17.41 -24.10 -12.57
CA LYS A 130 -17.91 -25.05 -13.51
C LYS A 130 -17.59 -24.49 -14.89
N ARG A 131 -16.76 -25.21 -15.65
CA ARG A 131 -16.62 -25.00 -17.08
C ARG A 131 -18.02 -25.17 -17.64
N ALA A 132 -18.56 -24.12 -18.27
CA ALA A 132 -19.70 -24.23 -19.12
C ALA A 132 -19.25 -25.08 -20.33
N GLU A 133 -19.82 -26.24 -20.51
CA GLU A 133 -19.68 -27.05 -21.72
C GLU A 133 -20.22 -26.23 -22.90
N PRO A 134 -19.50 -26.20 -24.03
CA PRO A 134 -20.04 -25.58 -25.24
C PRO A 134 -21.25 -26.40 -25.72
N PRO A 135 -22.30 -25.76 -26.25
CA PRO A 135 -23.44 -26.48 -26.78
C PRO A 135 -23.00 -27.36 -27.95
N GLU A 136 -23.34 -28.65 -27.86
CA GLU A 136 -23.18 -29.58 -29.00
C GLU A 136 -23.96 -29.05 -30.18
N LEU A 137 -23.24 -28.79 -31.28
CA LEU A 137 -23.84 -28.55 -32.57
C LEU A 137 -24.36 -29.91 -33.11
N THR A 138 -25.62 -30.16 -32.90
CA THR A 138 -26.32 -31.26 -33.60
C THR A 138 -26.37 -30.98 -35.09
N LEU A 139 -25.46 -31.60 -35.83
CA LEU A 139 -25.52 -31.65 -37.26
C LEU A 139 -26.69 -32.58 -37.64
N THR A 140 -27.86 -31.99 -37.88
CA THR A 140 -28.96 -32.69 -38.50
C THR A 140 -28.57 -32.99 -39.94
N GLY A 141 -28.21 -34.25 -40.19
CA GLY A 141 -27.90 -34.74 -41.56
C GLY A 141 -29.14 -34.65 -42.43
N ALA A 142 -29.14 -33.70 -43.35
CA ALA A 142 -30.09 -33.70 -44.45
C ALA A 142 -29.76 -34.84 -45.41
N ARG A 143 -30.49 -35.93 -45.32
CA ARG A 143 -30.47 -36.99 -46.34
C ARG A 143 -31.10 -36.42 -47.62
N ARG A 144 -30.26 -36.06 -48.57
CA ARG A 144 -30.73 -35.84 -49.94
C ARG A 144 -31.10 -37.22 -50.53
N ARG A 145 -32.39 -37.43 -50.77
CA ARG A 145 -32.86 -38.51 -51.65
C ARG A 145 -32.38 -38.18 -53.06
N ALA A 146 -31.60 -39.06 -53.64
CA ALA A 146 -31.32 -39.01 -55.06
C ALA A 146 -32.65 -39.46 -55.83
N PRO A 147 -33.02 -38.75 -56.90
CA PRO A 147 -34.11 -39.22 -57.76
C PRO A 147 -33.63 -40.45 -58.55
N GLY A 148 -34.33 -41.58 -58.42
CA GLY A 148 -34.14 -42.74 -59.29
C GLY A 148 -34.69 -42.44 -60.67
N PRO A 149 -34.21 -43.19 -61.71
CA PRO A 149 -34.69 -43.02 -63.08
C PRO A 149 -36.15 -43.36 -63.27
#